data_e472a9893f134a6db2591ab8b43dceb1
#
_entry.id   e472a9893f134a6db2591ab8b43dceb1
#
_cell.length_a   1.000
_cell.length_b   1.000
_cell.length_c   1.000
_cell.angle_alpha   90.00
_cell.angle_beta   90.00
_cell.angle_gamma   90.00
#
_symmetry.space_group_name_H-M   'P 1'
#
loop_
_entity.id
_entity.type
_entity.pdbx_description
1 polymer ?
#
loop_
_entity_poly.entity_id
_entity_poly.type
_entity_poly.pdbx_seq_one_letter_code
_entity_poly.pdbx_strand_id
1 'polypeptide(L)'
;VANLISVRSSSVAVVKKLLEGDLVEPTKSEEFLAIQDDLSFSPNFETVENPEIKDDIMPAQQAISGQSPSVTLSHLFKGGGLAGMAPSYGTLLEATFGGVRSEDTAVNLVAGSTAALLKMGGRDAAKFAKGDTVMVQYDDGTKQLSAVTGTDGTDVSLAFALTKAPAANDTVRPFTTFFPKSVDFPVFDMWHYLGGGEGGLETMVNSRTVSMAISANAKENINCTYTLEGTAYEFNSDTYFRLDITSTTNTLNMQTKVASEAATNAALTLEAGTYTPSTLAAEVQKQLRASGAAANDITVTCDGDSDYKLTFSFSGVTGKVDTVGYRRTGSTAGTLLGFDTNIAIGTAGEEVAAPNRAAFSFVSKVEPKFEQTAPVIARDQRLYLGKTSGENACLNAPSLSFSINTPKTLLTSVCEPSGNFATVINERTASMTVTTFLEENDKRFFDTFNENEKISFLFVGGAKSEGEFRDGETFGIYGSEASITSFSISSVDDVYALEMEVTCYSPGDGSGSIFCTFV
;
A
#
# COMPACT_ATOMS: atom_id res chain seq x y z
N VAL A 1 -3.09 33.75 9.52
CA VAL A 1 -2.04 33.15 8.67
C VAL A 1 -2.50 31.74 8.43
N ALA A 2 -2.73 31.36 7.16
CA ALA A 2 -3.05 29.97 6.84
C ALA A 2 -1.83 29.10 7.18
N ASN A 3 -2.04 28.06 7.98
CA ASN A 3 -1.00 27.06 8.23
C ASN A 3 -0.85 26.21 6.96
N LEU A 4 0.30 26.32 6.30
CA LEU A 4 0.62 25.47 5.17
C LEU A 4 0.99 24.07 5.68
N ILE A 5 0.39 23.06 5.10
CA ILE A 5 0.61 21.67 5.47
C ILE A 5 1.82 21.13 4.71
N SER A 6 2.72 20.46 5.44
CA SER A 6 3.94 19.90 4.84
C SER A 6 3.68 18.51 4.27
N VAL A 7 4.01 18.33 3.01
CA VAL A 7 4.01 17.02 2.34
C VAL A 7 4.89 15.99 3.05
N ARG A 8 6.02 16.41 3.61
CA ARG A 8 6.96 15.52 4.30
C ARG A 8 6.41 14.88 5.58
N SER A 9 5.32 15.40 6.13
CA SER A 9 4.63 14.81 7.27
C SER A 9 3.47 13.90 6.86
N SER A 10 3.24 13.70 5.57
CA SER A 10 2.19 12.80 5.08
C SER A 10 2.57 11.34 5.28
N SER A 11 1.58 10.50 5.53
CA SER A 11 1.74 9.06 5.65
C SER A 11 0.72 8.32 4.79
N VAL A 12 1.13 7.20 4.23
CA VAL A 12 0.30 6.36 3.35
C VAL A 12 0.18 4.98 3.95
N ALA A 13 -1.04 4.46 4.05
CA ALA A 13 -1.29 3.08 4.44
C ALA A 13 -2.02 2.32 3.32
N VAL A 14 -1.72 1.03 3.22
CA VAL A 14 -2.35 0.09 2.28
C VAL A 14 -2.88 -1.09 3.09
N VAL A 15 -4.19 -1.23 3.14
CA VAL A 15 -4.88 -2.24 3.94
C VAL A 15 -5.42 -3.33 3.03
N LYS A 16 -4.90 -4.55 3.18
CA LYS A 16 -5.32 -5.70 2.38
C LYS A 16 -6.72 -6.18 2.77
N LYS A 17 -7.53 -6.48 1.74
CA LYS A 17 -8.84 -7.14 1.86
C LYS A 17 -8.87 -8.43 1.06
N LEU A 18 -9.71 -9.37 1.48
CA LEU A 18 -9.93 -10.61 0.71
C LEU A 18 -10.98 -10.43 -0.38
N LEU A 19 -11.94 -9.54 -0.16
CA LEU A 19 -13.06 -9.28 -1.07
C LEU A 19 -13.29 -7.76 -1.16
N GLU A 20 -13.89 -7.33 -2.28
CA GLU A 20 -14.39 -5.97 -2.43
C GLU A 20 -15.50 -5.71 -1.40
N GLY A 21 -15.59 -4.50 -0.87
CA GLY A 21 -16.54 -4.13 0.18
C GLY A 21 -16.24 -2.76 0.76
N ASP A 22 -16.78 -2.48 1.93
CA ASP A 22 -16.60 -1.22 2.64
C ASP A 22 -15.13 -0.93 2.94
N LEU A 23 -14.81 0.36 3.07
CA LEU A 23 -13.48 0.86 3.43
C LEU A 23 -13.03 0.30 4.78
N VAL A 24 -11.82 -0.24 4.84
CA VAL A 24 -11.22 -0.82 6.05
C VAL A 24 -10.10 0.06 6.55
N GLU A 25 -10.16 0.46 7.84
CA GLU A 25 -9.13 1.28 8.47
C GLU A 25 -7.83 0.49 8.75
N PRO A 26 -6.65 1.14 8.69
CA PRO A 26 -5.40 0.54 9.11
C PRO A 26 -5.46 0.10 10.59
N THR A 27 -5.04 -1.12 10.85
CA THR A 27 -5.01 -1.71 12.20
C THR A 27 -3.62 -2.13 12.65
N LYS A 28 -2.65 -2.15 11.73
CA LYS A 28 -1.28 -2.58 11.97
C LYS A 28 -0.28 -1.53 11.50
N SER A 29 0.79 -1.38 12.26
CA SER A 29 1.88 -0.45 11.95
C SER A 29 2.60 -0.78 10.64
N GLU A 30 2.60 -2.05 10.24
CA GLU A 30 3.24 -2.55 9.01
C GLU A 30 2.42 -2.25 7.74
N GLU A 31 1.19 -1.77 7.86
CA GLU A 31 0.35 -1.36 6.73
C GLU A 31 0.77 0.00 6.16
N PHE A 32 1.68 0.73 6.84
CA PHE A 32 2.20 2.01 6.39
C PHE A 32 3.42 1.85 5.50
N LEU A 33 3.43 2.61 4.39
CA LEU A 33 4.47 2.58 3.37
C LEU A 33 5.35 3.83 3.41
N ALA A 34 6.66 3.64 3.24
CA ALA A 34 7.57 4.73 2.94
C ALA A 34 7.58 4.97 1.42
N ILE A 35 7.05 6.10 0.99
CA ILE A 35 7.02 6.53 -0.41
C ILE A 35 8.12 7.55 -0.70
N GLN A 36 8.51 7.69 -1.99
CA GLN A 36 9.58 8.62 -2.38
C GLN A 36 9.09 10.04 -2.59
N ASP A 37 7.98 10.19 -3.27
CA ASP A 37 7.43 11.45 -3.73
C ASP A 37 6.01 11.66 -3.20
N ASP A 38 5.46 12.83 -3.49
CA ASP A 38 4.06 13.12 -3.24
C ASP A 38 3.15 12.12 -3.92
N LEU A 39 2.18 11.66 -3.15
CA LEU A 39 1.09 10.88 -3.66
C LEU A 39 0.05 11.83 -4.30
N SER A 40 -0.28 11.59 -5.54
CA SER A 40 -1.32 12.34 -6.23
C SER A 40 -2.47 11.42 -6.60
N PHE A 41 -3.61 11.60 -5.93
CA PHE A 41 -4.85 10.95 -6.31
C PHE A 41 -5.51 11.70 -7.44
N SER A 42 -5.97 10.95 -8.44
CA SER A 42 -6.80 11.45 -9.53
C SER A 42 -8.19 10.82 -9.40
N PRO A 43 -9.20 11.54 -8.92
CA PRO A 43 -10.54 10.98 -8.73
C PRO A 43 -11.25 10.62 -10.04
N ASN A 44 -10.82 11.23 -11.18
CA ASN A 44 -11.31 10.93 -12.55
C ASN A 44 -12.85 10.84 -12.60
N PHE A 45 -13.53 11.94 -12.28
CA PHE A 45 -14.99 12.00 -12.36
C PHE A 45 -15.46 11.86 -13.80
N GLU A 46 -16.41 10.97 -14.02
CA GLU A 46 -17.11 10.79 -15.28
C GLU A 46 -18.32 11.72 -15.32
N THR A 47 -18.52 12.39 -16.43
CA THR A 47 -19.65 13.32 -16.61
C THR A 47 -20.53 12.90 -17.76
N VAL A 48 -21.83 13.09 -17.60
CA VAL A 48 -22.83 12.92 -18.67
C VAL A 48 -23.26 14.28 -19.16
N GLU A 49 -23.19 14.46 -20.48
CA GLU A 49 -23.67 15.68 -21.13
C GLU A 49 -25.19 15.81 -20.97
N ASN A 50 -25.63 17.05 -20.79
CA ASN A 50 -27.06 17.37 -20.84
C ASN A 50 -27.41 17.88 -22.25
N PRO A 51 -28.05 17.06 -23.11
CA PRO A 51 -28.35 17.41 -24.50
C PRO A 51 -29.60 18.28 -24.64
N GLU A 52 -30.15 18.81 -23.55
CA GLU A 52 -31.33 19.68 -23.60
C GLU A 52 -31.04 20.95 -24.42
N ILE A 53 -31.92 21.21 -25.39
CA ILE A 53 -31.92 22.45 -26.16
C ILE A 53 -32.68 23.49 -25.35
N LYS A 54 -31.96 24.58 -24.99
CA LYS A 54 -32.53 25.75 -24.32
C LYS A 54 -32.45 26.95 -25.26
N ASP A 55 -33.13 28.02 -24.93
CA ASP A 55 -33.06 29.29 -25.66
C ASP A 55 -31.75 30.08 -25.40
N ASP A 56 -30.79 29.45 -24.75
CA ASP A 56 -29.45 29.95 -24.47
C ASP A 56 -28.42 29.28 -25.39
N ILE A 57 -27.40 30.04 -25.80
CA ILE A 57 -26.26 29.52 -26.58
C ILE A 57 -25.19 28.85 -25.71
N MET A 58 -25.31 28.91 -24.38
CA MET A 58 -24.39 28.25 -23.43
C MET A 58 -24.77 26.78 -23.23
N PRO A 59 -23.78 25.87 -23.14
CA PRO A 59 -24.07 24.47 -22.86
C PRO A 59 -24.72 24.31 -21.47
N ALA A 60 -25.63 23.35 -21.35
CA ALA A 60 -26.22 22.99 -20.09
C ALA A 60 -25.19 22.36 -19.14
N GLN A 61 -25.41 22.47 -17.84
CA GLN A 61 -24.54 21.88 -16.83
C GLN A 61 -24.52 20.35 -16.99
N GLN A 62 -23.31 19.78 -17.01
CA GLN A 62 -23.09 18.34 -17.01
C GLN A 62 -23.34 17.77 -15.61
N ALA A 63 -23.80 16.51 -15.54
CA ALA A 63 -23.95 15.78 -14.30
C ALA A 63 -22.79 14.80 -14.12
N ILE A 64 -22.29 14.64 -12.89
CA ILE A 64 -21.34 13.58 -12.55
C ILE A 64 -22.09 12.24 -12.56
N SER A 65 -21.59 11.29 -13.33
CA SER A 65 -22.21 9.95 -13.50
C SER A 65 -21.45 8.85 -12.75
N GLY A 66 -20.18 9.07 -12.44
CA GLY A 66 -19.34 8.08 -11.78
C GLY A 66 -17.95 8.61 -11.49
N GLN A 67 -17.09 7.75 -10.96
CA GLN A 67 -15.68 8.04 -10.72
C GLN A 67 -14.83 6.78 -10.96
N SER A 68 -13.61 6.97 -11.47
CA SER A 68 -12.62 5.92 -11.69
C SER A 68 -11.28 6.36 -11.09
N PRO A 69 -11.16 6.40 -9.75
CA PRO A 69 -10.00 6.97 -9.10
C PRO A 69 -8.75 6.16 -9.40
N SER A 70 -7.65 6.89 -9.61
CA SER A 70 -6.33 6.33 -9.83
C SER A 70 -5.27 7.05 -9.01
N VAL A 71 -4.18 6.35 -8.72
CA VAL A 71 -3.02 6.90 -8.05
C VAL A 71 -1.75 6.23 -8.55
N THR A 72 -0.69 7.01 -8.66
CA THR A 72 0.66 6.50 -8.91
C THR A 72 1.50 6.74 -7.69
N LEU A 73 2.17 5.69 -7.21
CA LEU A 73 3.10 5.77 -6.09
C LEU A 73 4.44 5.14 -6.45
N SER A 74 5.51 5.71 -5.91
CA SER A 74 6.87 5.21 -6.09
C SER A 74 7.54 5.01 -4.73
N HIS A 75 8.31 3.95 -4.62
CA HIS A 75 9.14 3.69 -3.45
C HIS A 75 10.48 3.07 -3.84
N LEU A 76 11.44 3.15 -2.93
CA LEU A 76 12.72 2.48 -3.08
C LEU A 76 12.56 0.98 -2.83
N PHE A 77 13.19 0.16 -3.67
CA PHE A 77 13.19 -1.28 -3.49
C PHE A 77 14.06 -1.67 -2.30
N LYS A 78 13.50 -2.42 -1.36
CA LYS A 78 14.13 -2.84 -0.10
C LYS A 78 13.80 -4.28 0.18
N GLY A 79 14.63 -4.98 0.94
CA GLY A 79 14.30 -6.29 1.47
C GLY A 79 13.46 -6.22 2.75
N GLY A 80 12.96 -7.34 3.23
CA GLY A 80 12.17 -7.43 4.46
C GLY A 80 12.97 -7.33 5.77
N GLY A 81 14.30 -7.19 5.68
CA GLY A 81 15.21 -7.04 6.83
C GLY A 81 15.60 -8.34 7.51
N LEU A 82 14.80 -9.37 7.44
CA LEU A 82 15.10 -10.73 7.92
C LEU A 82 14.80 -11.74 6.81
N ALA A 83 15.59 -12.82 6.77
CA ALA A 83 15.39 -13.90 5.81
C ALA A 83 13.97 -14.48 5.94
N GLY A 84 13.30 -14.69 4.81
CA GLY A 84 11.94 -15.21 4.77
C GLY A 84 10.84 -14.17 5.05
N MET A 85 11.18 -12.93 5.40
CA MET A 85 10.18 -11.86 5.59
C MET A 85 9.90 -11.11 4.29
N ALA A 86 8.61 -10.86 4.04
CA ALA A 86 8.18 -9.97 2.99
C ALA A 86 8.54 -8.49 3.33
N PRO A 87 8.85 -7.65 2.33
CA PRO A 87 9.03 -6.22 2.56
C PRO A 87 7.71 -5.54 2.95
N SER A 88 7.78 -4.33 3.52
CA SER A 88 6.60 -3.55 3.93
C SER A 88 5.58 -3.33 2.80
N TYR A 89 6.05 -3.21 1.56
CA TYR A 89 5.20 -3.13 0.37
C TYR A 89 4.75 -4.49 -0.19
N GLY A 90 4.91 -5.57 0.56
CA GLY A 90 4.51 -6.92 0.16
C GLY A 90 3.04 -7.04 -0.25
N THR A 91 2.15 -6.26 0.36
CA THR A 91 0.74 -6.18 -0.04
C THR A 91 0.57 -5.73 -1.50
N LEU A 92 1.33 -4.74 -1.96
CA LEU A 92 1.29 -4.27 -3.36
C LEU A 92 1.88 -5.30 -4.32
N LEU A 93 2.95 -6.00 -3.91
CA LEU A 93 3.50 -7.11 -4.68
C LEU A 93 2.48 -8.25 -4.80
N GLU A 94 1.85 -8.65 -3.69
CA GLU A 94 0.83 -9.69 -3.72
C GLU A 94 -0.37 -9.29 -4.60
N ALA A 95 -0.79 -8.03 -4.56
CA ALA A 95 -1.84 -7.52 -5.43
C ALA A 95 -1.45 -7.56 -6.92
N THR A 96 -0.18 -7.36 -7.24
CA THR A 96 0.35 -7.41 -8.61
C THR A 96 0.50 -8.85 -9.12
N PHE A 97 1.08 -9.73 -8.30
CA PHE A 97 1.33 -11.14 -8.68
C PHE A 97 0.11 -12.02 -8.44
N GLY A 98 -0.68 -11.77 -7.42
CA GLY A 98 -1.88 -12.52 -7.05
C GLY A 98 -1.68 -13.51 -5.92
N GLY A 99 -0.48 -13.95 -5.62
CA GLY A 99 -0.20 -14.88 -4.51
C GLY A 99 1.15 -14.67 -3.85
N VAL A 100 1.24 -15.10 -2.61
CA VAL A 100 2.47 -15.10 -1.81
C VAL A 100 2.66 -16.44 -1.12
N ARG A 101 3.90 -16.88 -1.00
CA ARG A 101 4.32 -18.10 -0.31
C ARG A 101 5.60 -17.81 0.46
N SER A 102 5.67 -18.26 1.71
CA SER A 102 6.86 -18.07 2.56
C SER A 102 7.32 -19.41 3.14
N GLU A 103 8.63 -19.57 3.28
CA GLU A 103 9.28 -20.62 4.06
C GLU A 103 10.19 -19.93 5.08
N ASP A 104 9.84 -20.04 6.35
CA ASP A 104 10.50 -19.31 7.44
C ASP A 104 11.73 -20.00 8.01
N THR A 105 11.99 -21.24 7.58
CA THR A 105 13.06 -22.07 8.12
C THR A 105 14.10 -22.41 7.07
N ALA A 106 15.38 -22.34 7.44
CA ALA A 106 16.46 -22.81 6.59
C ALA A 106 16.38 -24.34 6.42
N VAL A 107 16.65 -24.80 5.20
CA VAL A 107 16.62 -26.24 4.84
C VAL A 107 18.03 -26.75 4.59
N ASN A 108 18.41 -27.82 5.29
CA ASN A 108 19.70 -28.46 5.09
C ASN A 108 19.70 -29.34 3.83
N LEU A 109 20.78 -29.25 3.07
CA LEU A 109 21.03 -30.11 1.93
C LEU A 109 21.64 -31.46 2.36
N VAL A 110 21.39 -32.48 1.58
CA VAL A 110 21.95 -33.81 1.81
C VAL A 110 22.94 -34.18 0.70
N ALA A 111 23.72 -35.22 0.92
CA ALA A 111 24.70 -35.72 -0.04
C ALA A 111 24.07 -36.08 -1.39
N GLY A 112 24.76 -35.77 -2.48
CA GLY A 112 24.32 -36.05 -3.85
C GLY A 112 23.71 -34.86 -4.57
N SER A 113 23.73 -33.65 -3.97
CA SER A 113 23.44 -32.40 -4.69
C SER A 113 24.49 -32.15 -5.78
N THR A 114 24.04 -31.50 -6.86
CA THR A 114 24.91 -31.07 -7.97
C THR A 114 24.76 -29.55 -8.17
N ALA A 115 25.50 -28.99 -9.08
CA ALA A 115 25.35 -27.55 -9.41
C ALA A 115 23.93 -27.18 -9.92
N ALA A 116 23.21 -28.13 -10.54
CA ALA A 116 21.88 -27.89 -11.11
C ALA A 116 20.74 -28.59 -10.34
N LEU A 117 21.05 -29.33 -9.27
CA LEU A 117 20.07 -30.11 -8.52
C LEU A 117 20.41 -30.08 -7.03
N LEU A 118 19.47 -29.66 -6.23
CA LEU A 118 19.58 -29.69 -4.77
C LEU A 118 18.84 -30.93 -4.24
N LYS A 119 19.53 -31.75 -3.44
CA LYS A 119 18.93 -32.86 -2.72
C LYS A 119 18.61 -32.47 -1.28
N MET A 120 17.39 -32.78 -0.86
CA MET A 120 16.88 -32.42 0.46
C MET A 120 16.43 -33.65 1.23
N GLY A 121 16.39 -33.57 2.55
CA GLY A 121 15.95 -34.66 3.41
C GLY A 121 14.43 -34.74 3.53
N GLY A 122 13.90 -35.96 3.60
CA GLY A 122 12.51 -36.18 3.98
C GLY A 122 11.49 -35.49 3.07
N ARG A 123 10.70 -34.57 3.66
CA ARG A 123 9.65 -33.81 2.95
C ARG A 123 10.06 -32.36 2.62
N ASP A 124 11.30 -32.01 2.81
CA ASP A 124 11.75 -30.61 2.68
C ASP A 124 11.68 -30.08 1.24
N ALA A 125 11.84 -30.95 0.23
CA ALA A 125 11.66 -30.54 -1.16
C ALA A 125 10.25 -30.05 -1.47
N ALA A 126 9.22 -30.51 -0.74
CA ALA A 126 7.84 -30.06 -0.91
C ALA A 126 7.59 -28.61 -0.43
N LYS A 127 8.55 -28.00 0.27
CA LYS A 127 8.52 -26.59 0.67
C LYS A 127 8.82 -25.64 -0.49
N PHE A 128 9.40 -26.16 -1.57
CA PHE A 128 9.80 -25.42 -2.75
C PHE A 128 8.83 -25.67 -3.91
N ALA A 129 8.68 -24.66 -4.75
CA ALA A 129 7.92 -24.81 -5.98
C ALA A 129 8.58 -24.03 -7.12
N LYS A 130 8.15 -24.30 -8.35
CA LYS A 130 8.59 -23.58 -9.54
C LYS A 130 8.46 -22.07 -9.32
N GLY A 131 9.51 -21.34 -9.63
CA GLY A 131 9.58 -19.90 -9.54
C GLY A 131 10.21 -19.35 -8.27
N ASP A 132 10.44 -20.17 -7.23
CA ASP A 132 11.19 -19.71 -6.05
C ASP A 132 12.62 -19.39 -6.44
N THR A 133 13.11 -18.23 -5.99
CA THR A 133 14.56 -17.98 -6.00
C THR A 133 15.14 -18.43 -4.67
N VAL A 134 16.09 -19.33 -4.72
CA VAL A 134 16.73 -19.94 -3.55
C VAL A 134 18.15 -19.41 -3.39
N MET A 135 18.54 -19.07 -2.18
CA MET A 135 19.91 -18.74 -1.80
C MET A 135 20.52 -19.94 -1.09
N VAL A 136 21.55 -20.53 -1.69
CA VAL A 136 22.35 -21.58 -1.09
C VAL A 136 23.52 -20.94 -0.36
N GLN A 137 23.62 -21.19 0.93
CA GLN A 137 24.75 -20.83 1.77
C GLN A 137 25.64 -22.05 1.98
N TYR A 138 26.89 -21.93 1.59
CA TYR A 138 27.93 -22.94 1.76
C TYR A 138 28.60 -22.87 3.14
N ASP A 139 29.24 -23.94 3.56
CA ASP A 139 29.98 -24.02 4.83
C ASP A 139 31.12 -22.98 4.93
N ASP A 140 31.68 -22.54 3.80
CA ASP A 140 32.69 -21.49 3.72
C ASP A 140 32.11 -20.06 3.86
N GLY A 141 30.79 -19.93 4.04
CA GLY A 141 30.08 -18.67 4.16
C GLY A 141 29.71 -18.01 2.84
N THR A 142 30.17 -18.53 1.70
CA THR A 142 29.79 -18.03 0.38
C THR A 142 28.33 -18.30 0.08
N LYS A 143 27.68 -17.45 -0.73
CA LYS A 143 26.28 -17.56 -1.07
C LYS A 143 26.06 -17.47 -2.58
N GLN A 144 25.16 -18.31 -3.07
CA GLN A 144 24.76 -18.29 -4.48
C GLN A 144 23.25 -18.42 -4.62
N LEU A 145 22.71 -17.76 -5.64
CA LEU A 145 21.28 -17.77 -5.90
C LEU A 145 20.98 -18.43 -7.25
N SER A 146 19.87 -19.15 -7.27
CA SER A 146 19.29 -19.70 -8.49
C SER A 146 17.77 -19.80 -8.33
N ALA A 147 17.06 -20.00 -9.43
CA ALA A 147 15.62 -20.18 -9.42
C ALA A 147 15.24 -21.67 -9.56
N VAL A 148 14.15 -22.05 -8.91
CA VAL A 148 13.60 -23.41 -8.95
C VAL A 148 12.76 -23.58 -10.21
N THR A 149 13.04 -24.62 -10.98
CA THR A 149 12.25 -25.01 -12.16
C THR A 149 11.21 -26.08 -11.84
N GLY A 150 11.41 -26.85 -10.79
CA GLY A 150 10.48 -27.87 -10.33
C GLY A 150 11.06 -28.74 -9.22
N THR A 151 10.22 -29.58 -8.64
CA THR A 151 10.55 -30.48 -7.55
C THR A 151 10.10 -31.89 -7.89
N ASP A 152 10.91 -32.91 -7.55
CA ASP A 152 10.57 -34.32 -7.73
C ASP A 152 11.08 -35.13 -6.52
N GLY A 153 10.17 -35.60 -5.69
CA GLY A 153 10.50 -36.36 -4.48
C GLY A 153 11.36 -35.56 -3.49
N THR A 154 12.66 -35.84 -3.45
CA THR A 154 13.65 -35.12 -2.60
C THR A 154 14.51 -34.13 -3.39
N ASP A 155 14.26 -34.01 -4.69
CA ASP A 155 15.09 -33.26 -5.62
C ASP A 155 14.45 -31.94 -5.99
N VAL A 156 15.24 -30.85 -5.96
CA VAL A 156 14.84 -29.50 -6.39
C VAL A 156 15.76 -29.10 -7.55
N SER A 157 15.18 -28.97 -8.74
CA SER A 157 15.89 -28.60 -9.96
C SER A 157 16.06 -27.09 -10.08
N LEU A 158 17.23 -26.63 -10.51
CA LEU A 158 17.58 -25.23 -10.66
C LEU A 158 17.63 -24.79 -12.13
N ALA A 159 17.19 -23.56 -12.40
CA ALA A 159 17.23 -22.94 -13.74
C ALA A 159 18.66 -22.59 -14.15
N PHE A 160 19.45 -22.11 -13.21
CA PHE A 160 20.81 -21.64 -13.43
C PHE A 160 21.74 -22.45 -12.54
N ALA A 161 22.73 -23.10 -13.16
CA ALA A 161 23.67 -23.91 -12.40
C ALA A 161 24.50 -23.06 -11.45
N LEU A 162 24.64 -23.53 -10.23
CA LEU A 162 25.56 -22.96 -9.24
C LEU A 162 27.03 -23.15 -9.70
N THR A 163 27.92 -22.29 -9.29
CA THR A 163 29.35 -22.42 -9.66
C THR A 163 30.04 -23.55 -8.93
N LYS A 164 29.51 -23.97 -7.77
CA LYS A 164 30.00 -25.06 -6.92
C LYS A 164 28.84 -25.98 -6.56
N ALA A 165 29.02 -27.26 -6.67
CA ALA A 165 28.04 -28.23 -6.18
C ALA A 165 27.93 -28.17 -4.66
N PRO A 166 26.72 -28.05 -4.09
CA PRO A 166 26.55 -28.02 -2.64
C PRO A 166 26.91 -29.36 -1.99
N ALA A 167 27.47 -29.30 -0.79
CA ALA A 167 27.77 -30.46 0.04
C ALA A 167 26.61 -30.76 1.01
N ALA A 168 26.72 -31.89 1.72
CA ALA A 168 25.85 -32.15 2.85
C ALA A 168 26.09 -31.12 3.94
N ASN A 169 25.00 -30.60 4.53
CA ASN A 169 24.92 -29.52 5.54
C ASN A 169 25.04 -28.08 5.00
N ASP A 170 25.35 -27.87 3.72
CA ASP A 170 25.03 -26.57 3.12
C ASP A 170 23.52 -26.29 3.24
N THR A 171 23.13 -25.04 3.32
CA THR A 171 21.74 -24.69 3.64
C THR A 171 21.09 -23.84 2.55
N VAL A 172 19.81 -24.06 2.32
CA VAL A 172 18.95 -23.11 1.59
C VAL A 172 18.32 -22.19 2.61
N ARG A 173 18.44 -20.88 2.39
CA ARG A 173 17.94 -19.85 3.31
C ARG A 173 16.43 -19.69 3.22
N PRO A 174 15.77 -19.21 4.28
CA PRO A 174 14.34 -18.85 4.25
C PRO A 174 14.03 -17.84 3.14
N PHE A 175 12.80 -17.88 2.60
CA PHE A 175 12.41 -17.02 1.50
C PHE A 175 10.91 -16.72 1.49
N THR A 176 10.54 -15.61 0.84
CA THR A 176 9.15 -15.27 0.51
C THR A 176 9.04 -15.00 -0.99
N THR A 177 8.21 -15.76 -1.69
CA THR A 177 7.98 -15.67 -3.13
C THR A 177 6.60 -15.12 -3.44
N PHE A 178 6.53 -14.06 -4.23
CA PHE A 178 5.33 -13.55 -4.89
C PHE A 178 5.23 -14.24 -6.26
N PHE A 179 4.09 -14.88 -6.51
CA PHE A 179 3.89 -15.70 -7.70
C PHE A 179 2.57 -15.37 -8.40
N PRO A 180 2.50 -15.51 -9.74
CA PRO A 180 1.30 -15.21 -10.48
C PRO A 180 0.18 -16.20 -10.18
N LYS A 181 -1.01 -15.67 -9.86
CA LYS A 181 -2.27 -16.36 -9.76
C LYS A 181 -3.22 -15.92 -10.88
N SER A 182 -4.19 -16.78 -11.22
CA SER A 182 -5.23 -16.46 -12.23
C SER A 182 -6.56 -16.06 -11.61
N VAL A 183 -6.75 -16.30 -10.31
CA VAL A 183 -7.98 -16.03 -9.55
C VAL A 183 -7.66 -15.52 -8.15
N ASP A 184 -8.65 -14.99 -7.46
CA ASP A 184 -8.54 -14.53 -6.05
C ASP A 184 -7.44 -13.50 -5.82
N PHE A 185 -7.39 -12.49 -6.69
CA PHE A 185 -6.48 -11.36 -6.48
C PHE A 185 -6.91 -10.56 -5.25
N PRO A 186 -6.00 -10.27 -4.33
CA PRO A 186 -6.31 -9.42 -3.20
C PRO A 186 -6.68 -8.01 -3.68
N VAL A 187 -7.59 -7.40 -2.95
CA VAL A 187 -7.97 -5.99 -3.05
C VAL A 187 -7.38 -5.26 -1.87
N PHE A 188 -7.22 -3.97 -1.98
CA PHE A 188 -6.75 -3.18 -0.86
C PHE A 188 -7.41 -1.81 -0.84
N ASP A 189 -7.45 -1.20 0.34
CA ASP A 189 -7.84 0.19 0.54
C ASP A 189 -6.60 1.03 0.77
N MET A 190 -6.61 2.22 0.21
CA MET A 190 -5.53 3.19 0.41
C MET A 190 -5.98 4.34 1.30
N TRP A 191 -5.09 4.74 2.16
CA TRP A 191 -5.26 5.82 3.11
C TRP A 191 -4.09 6.78 3.02
N HIS A 192 -4.34 8.04 2.71
CA HIS A 192 -3.33 9.07 2.64
C HIS A 192 -3.66 10.17 3.64
N TYR A 193 -2.88 10.22 4.72
CA TYR A 193 -2.99 11.22 5.78
C TYR A 193 -2.14 12.43 5.43
N LEU A 194 -2.76 13.49 4.98
CA LEU A 194 -2.08 14.72 4.56
C LEU A 194 -1.54 15.46 5.78
N GLY A 195 -0.24 15.74 5.77
CA GLY A 195 0.41 16.49 6.84
C GLY A 195 0.29 15.86 8.23
N GLY A 196 0.34 14.52 8.33
CA GLY A 196 0.14 13.81 9.60
C GLY A 196 -1.31 13.84 10.10
N GLY A 197 -2.25 14.09 9.20
CA GLY A 197 -3.68 14.19 9.49
C GLY A 197 -4.19 15.60 9.75
N GLU A 198 -3.33 16.60 9.79
CA GLU A 198 -3.76 18.01 9.94
C GLU A 198 -4.37 18.59 8.64
N GLY A 199 -3.97 18.02 7.48
CA GLY A 199 -4.36 18.49 6.16
C GLY A 199 -5.59 17.82 5.59
N GLY A 200 -6.06 16.76 6.19
CA GLY A 200 -7.16 15.97 5.69
C GLY A 200 -6.77 14.51 5.43
N LEU A 201 -7.72 13.78 4.90
CA LEU A 201 -7.58 12.38 4.55
C LEU A 201 -8.11 12.15 3.13
N GLU A 202 -7.32 11.48 2.33
CA GLU A 202 -7.75 10.91 1.05
C GLU A 202 -7.84 9.40 1.19
N THR A 203 -8.90 8.81 0.68
CA THR A 203 -9.08 7.36 0.68
C THR A 203 -9.46 6.87 -0.70
N MET A 204 -8.97 5.69 -1.06
CA MET A 204 -9.36 5.01 -2.29
C MET A 204 -9.76 3.57 -1.95
N VAL A 205 -10.99 3.22 -2.28
CA VAL A 205 -11.63 1.95 -1.90
C VAL A 205 -11.47 0.92 -2.98
N ASN A 206 -11.32 -0.35 -2.59
CA ASN A 206 -11.26 -1.50 -3.48
C ASN A 206 -10.22 -1.34 -4.59
N SER A 207 -9.02 -0.94 -4.21
CA SER A 207 -7.93 -0.66 -5.12
C SER A 207 -7.28 -1.94 -5.62
N ARG A 208 -6.80 -1.91 -6.87
CA ARG A 208 -6.02 -2.98 -7.50
C ARG A 208 -4.82 -2.38 -8.24
N THR A 209 -3.77 -3.14 -8.34
CA THR A 209 -2.61 -2.77 -9.16
C THR A 209 -2.95 -2.95 -10.62
N VAL A 210 -2.78 -1.90 -11.42
CA VAL A 210 -2.94 -1.91 -12.89
C VAL A 210 -1.59 -2.09 -13.57
N SER A 211 -0.55 -1.44 -13.03
CA SER A 211 0.81 -1.64 -13.51
C SER A 211 1.81 -1.55 -12.38
N MET A 212 2.92 -2.27 -12.53
CA MET A 212 4.11 -2.18 -11.71
C MET A 212 5.33 -2.07 -12.62
N ALA A 213 6.22 -1.14 -12.33
CA ALA A 213 7.50 -1.02 -13.01
C ALA A 213 8.63 -0.99 -11.98
N ILE A 214 9.66 -1.81 -12.21
CA ILE A 214 10.91 -1.78 -11.43
C ILE A 214 12.01 -1.30 -12.34
N SER A 215 12.76 -0.28 -11.95
CA SER A 215 13.89 0.25 -12.70
C SER A 215 15.19 0.14 -11.91
N ALA A 216 16.24 -0.34 -12.57
CA ALA A 216 17.56 -0.53 -12.01
C ALA A 216 18.60 0.04 -12.99
N ASN A 217 19.08 1.25 -12.74
CA ASN A 217 20.19 1.85 -13.47
C ASN A 217 21.48 1.71 -12.67
N ALA A 218 22.57 1.43 -13.35
CA ALA A 218 23.86 1.22 -12.69
C ALA A 218 24.23 2.39 -11.77
N LYS A 219 24.60 2.08 -10.51
CA LYS A 219 24.97 3.03 -9.44
C LYS A 219 23.83 3.85 -8.85
N GLU A 220 22.59 3.63 -9.25
CA GLU A 220 21.39 4.26 -8.70
C GLU A 220 20.64 3.32 -7.76
N ASN A 221 19.71 3.87 -6.98
CA ASN A 221 18.78 3.06 -6.21
C ASN A 221 17.80 2.36 -7.15
N ILE A 222 17.44 1.14 -6.82
CA ILE A 222 16.37 0.43 -7.53
C ILE A 222 15.03 1.02 -7.07
N ASN A 223 14.24 1.46 -8.04
CA ASN A 223 12.93 2.08 -7.83
C ASN A 223 11.83 1.14 -8.25
N CYS A 224 10.71 1.20 -7.53
CA CYS A 224 9.48 0.53 -7.90
C CYS A 224 8.34 1.54 -7.96
N THR A 225 7.61 1.55 -9.07
CA THR A 225 6.46 2.43 -9.30
C THR A 225 5.24 1.58 -9.56
N TYR A 226 4.12 1.91 -8.90
CA TYR A 226 2.82 1.27 -9.11
C TYR A 226 1.82 2.29 -9.61
N THR A 227 0.97 1.87 -10.54
CA THR A 227 -0.28 2.54 -10.85
C THR A 227 -1.42 1.70 -10.30
N LEU A 228 -2.25 2.33 -9.49
CA LEU A 228 -3.35 1.70 -8.77
C LEU A 228 -4.65 2.38 -9.19
N GLU A 229 -5.72 1.61 -9.26
CA GLU A 229 -7.04 2.15 -9.53
C GLU A 229 -8.04 1.53 -8.56
N GLY A 230 -8.94 2.37 -8.04
CA GLY A 230 -10.01 1.99 -7.11
C GLY A 230 -11.40 2.04 -7.73
N THR A 231 -12.40 1.73 -6.91
CA THR A 231 -13.82 1.86 -7.29
C THR A 231 -14.44 3.16 -6.78
N ALA A 232 -13.94 3.71 -5.68
CA ALA A 232 -14.41 4.97 -5.10
C ALA A 232 -13.26 5.76 -4.46
N TYR A 233 -13.39 7.07 -4.45
CA TYR A 233 -12.48 8.02 -3.83
C TYR A 233 -13.27 8.94 -2.92
N GLU A 234 -12.73 9.21 -1.73
CA GLU A 234 -13.28 10.15 -0.77
C GLU A 234 -12.18 11.08 -0.27
N PHE A 235 -12.55 12.34 -0.07
CA PHE A 235 -11.71 13.34 0.55
C PHE A 235 -12.43 13.96 1.75
N ASN A 236 -11.74 14.06 2.89
CA ASN A 236 -12.26 14.65 4.13
C ASN A 236 -13.55 13.99 4.63
N SER A 237 -13.60 12.66 4.70
CA SER A 237 -14.75 11.97 5.29
C SER A 237 -14.82 12.21 6.80
N ASP A 238 -15.93 12.74 7.29
CA ASP A 238 -16.18 13.07 8.71
C ASP A 238 -16.07 11.85 9.63
N THR A 239 -16.35 10.67 9.12
CA THR A 239 -16.25 9.41 9.88
C THR A 239 -14.84 9.09 10.35
N TYR A 240 -13.83 9.69 9.72
CA TYR A 240 -12.42 9.45 10.05
C TYR A 240 -11.76 10.57 10.86
N PHE A 241 -12.48 11.66 11.13
CA PHE A 241 -12.02 12.67 12.06
C PHE A 241 -11.96 12.11 13.48
N ARG A 242 -10.87 12.37 14.16
CA ARG A 242 -10.61 11.92 15.53
C ARG A 242 -10.18 13.10 16.40
N LEU A 243 -10.64 13.07 17.65
CA LEU A 243 -10.20 13.97 18.71
C LEU A 243 -9.80 13.13 19.91
N ASP A 244 -8.57 13.30 20.40
CA ASP A 244 -8.09 12.61 21.58
C ASP A 244 -8.36 13.45 22.82
N ILE A 245 -9.10 12.85 23.76
CA ILE A 245 -9.29 13.38 25.12
C ILE A 245 -8.45 12.56 26.07
N THR A 246 -7.53 13.20 26.75
CA THR A 246 -6.66 12.56 27.76
C THR A 246 -7.22 12.77 29.15
N SER A 247 -6.73 12.03 30.14
CA SER A 247 -7.08 12.24 31.56
C SER A 247 -6.73 13.63 32.10
N THR A 248 -5.85 14.36 31.41
CA THR A 248 -5.45 15.74 31.76
C THR A 248 -6.26 16.82 31.02
N THR A 249 -6.96 16.46 29.94
CA THR A 249 -7.72 17.36 29.08
C THR A 249 -9.19 16.97 28.98
N ASN A 250 -9.78 16.46 30.04
CA ASN A 250 -11.11 15.87 30.02
C ASN A 250 -12.20 16.61 30.81
N THR A 251 -11.90 17.76 31.38
CA THR A 251 -12.89 18.51 32.18
C THR A 251 -13.52 19.64 31.36
N LEU A 252 -14.86 19.70 31.37
CA LEU A 252 -15.65 20.72 30.70
C LEU A 252 -16.66 21.31 31.69
N ASN A 253 -16.52 22.61 32.04
CA ASN A 253 -17.43 23.28 32.93
C ASN A 253 -18.56 23.96 32.16
N MET A 254 -19.76 23.43 32.30
CA MET A 254 -20.97 23.93 31.64
C MET A 254 -21.91 24.58 32.65
N GLN A 255 -22.76 25.45 32.17
CA GLN A 255 -23.90 26.00 32.92
C GLN A 255 -25.18 25.69 32.16
N THR A 256 -26.19 25.29 32.88
CA THR A 256 -27.53 25.10 32.33
C THR A 256 -28.54 25.91 33.10
N LYS A 257 -29.60 26.35 32.44
CA LYS A 257 -30.68 27.09 33.07
C LYS A 257 -32.02 26.58 32.55
N VAL A 258 -32.96 26.42 33.46
CA VAL A 258 -34.35 26.06 33.17
C VAL A 258 -35.22 27.27 33.42
N ALA A 259 -35.82 27.79 32.38
CA ALA A 259 -36.78 28.90 32.41
C ALA A 259 -36.43 30.02 33.43
N SER A 260 -37.20 30.11 34.51
CA SER A 260 -37.03 31.13 35.56
C SER A 260 -36.11 30.74 36.72
N GLU A 261 -35.51 29.51 36.67
CA GLU A 261 -34.64 29.03 37.76
C GLU A 261 -33.23 29.66 37.70
N ALA A 262 -32.48 29.52 38.80
CA ALA A 262 -31.08 29.92 38.83
C ALA A 262 -30.23 28.98 37.97
N ALA A 263 -29.21 29.54 37.31
CA ALA A 263 -28.29 28.76 36.52
C ALA A 263 -27.54 27.72 37.38
N THR A 264 -27.53 26.49 36.96
CA THR A 264 -26.83 25.39 37.62
C THR A 264 -25.50 25.11 36.93
N ASN A 265 -24.42 24.93 37.70
CA ASN A 265 -23.11 24.58 37.17
C ASN A 265 -22.93 23.09 37.13
N ALA A 266 -22.36 22.58 36.06
CA ALA A 266 -21.98 21.20 35.85
C ALA A 266 -20.51 21.12 35.43
N ALA A 267 -19.69 20.46 36.25
CA ALA A 267 -18.34 20.06 35.86
C ALA A 267 -18.42 18.67 35.25
N LEU A 268 -18.36 18.60 33.94
CA LEU A 268 -18.40 17.34 33.21
C LEU A 268 -16.99 16.75 33.16
N THR A 269 -16.88 15.46 33.44
CA THR A 269 -15.62 14.72 33.24
C THR A 269 -15.83 13.73 32.10
N LEU A 270 -15.28 14.06 30.94
CA LEU A 270 -15.35 13.20 29.78
C LEU A 270 -14.44 11.98 29.98
N GLU A 271 -14.82 10.84 29.48
CA GLU A 271 -13.96 9.65 29.50
C GLU A 271 -12.74 9.89 28.59
N ALA A 272 -11.54 9.49 29.05
CA ALA A 272 -10.35 9.57 28.22
C ALA A 272 -10.45 8.57 27.07
N GLY A 273 -10.20 9.00 25.84
CA GLY A 273 -10.31 8.17 24.64
C GLY A 273 -10.29 8.98 23.35
N THR A 274 -10.36 8.29 22.24
CA THR A 274 -10.43 8.86 20.91
C THR A 274 -11.88 8.92 20.42
N TYR A 275 -12.32 10.07 20.00
CA TYR A 275 -13.70 10.35 19.62
C TYR A 275 -13.83 10.75 18.16
N THR A 276 -14.87 10.27 17.50
CA THR A 276 -15.41 10.87 16.27
C THR A 276 -16.34 12.03 16.61
N PRO A 277 -16.75 12.89 15.66
CA PRO A 277 -17.73 13.93 15.93
C PRO A 277 -19.00 13.42 16.60
N SER A 278 -19.57 12.32 16.12
CA SER A 278 -20.78 11.74 16.68
C SER A 278 -20.59 11.13 18.07
N THR A 279 -19.49 10.41 18.30
CA THR A 279 -19.21 9.79 19.61
C THR A 279 -18.82 10.81 20.66
N LEU A 280 -18.16 11.93 20.28
CA LEU A 280 -17.90 13.05 21.15
C LEU A 280 -19.19 13.73 21.61
N ALA A 281 -20.08 14.02 20.66
CA ALA A 281 -21.38 14.62 20.99
C ALA A 281 -22.18 13.72 21.95
N ALA A 282 -22.17 12.39 21.71
CA ALA A 282 -22.83 11.43 22.59
C ALA A 282 -22.21 11.41 23.99
N GLU A 283 -20.88 11.49 24.13
CA GLU A 283 -20.22 11.51 25.43
C GLU A 283 -20.52 12.81 26.18
N VAL A 284 -20.43 13.98 25.53
CA VAL A 284 -20.79 15.27 26.15
C VAL A 284 -22.26 15.23 26.61
N GLN A 285 -23.17 14.72 25.79
CA GLN A 285 -24.59 14.59 26.13
C GLN A 285 -24.80 13.65 27.33
N LYS A 286 -24.13 12.52 27.38
CA LYS A 286 -24.17 11.54 28.47
C LYS A 286 -23.72 12.18 29.79
N GLN A 287 -22.58 12.86 29.79
CA GLN A 287 -22.05 13.51 30.99
C GLN A 287 -22.92 14.69 31.45
N LEU A 288 -23.44 15.49 30.52
CA LEU A 288 -24.33 16.61 30.83
C LEU A 288 -25.63 16.13 31.48
N ARG A 289 -26.24 15.06 30.95
CA ARG A 289 -27.42 14.44 31.55
C ARG A 289 -27.14 13.80 32.92
N ALA A 290 -26.00 13.13 33.06
CA ALA A 290 -25.57 12.50 34.31
C ALA A 290 -25.28 13.51 35.43
N SER A 291 -24.86 14.72 35.09
CA SER A 291 -24.59 15.79 36.08
C SER A 291 -25.84 16.27 36.83
N GLY A 292 -27.03 15.95 36.37
CA GLY A 292 -28.29 16.45 36.88
C GLY A 292 -28.55 17.93 36.65
N ALA A 293 -27.61 18.61 35.97
CA ALA A 293 -27.74 20.02 35.65
C ALA A 293 -28.55 20.25 34.37
N ALA A 294 -28.71 19.23 33.56
CA ALA A 294 -29.49 19.27 32.33
C ALA A 294 -30.63 18.24 32.35
N ALA A 295 -31.77 18.65 31.83
CA ALA A 295 -32.88 17.72 31.63
C ALA A 295 -32.58 16.70 30.52
N ASN A 296 -33.31 15.56 30.53
CA ASN A 296 -33.12 14.49 29.55
C ASN A 296 -33.49 14.85 28.08
N ASP A 297 -33.99 16.07 27.87
CA ASP A 297 -34.39 16.56 26.56
C ASP A 297 -33.29 17.32 25.82
N ILE A 298 -32.15 17.56 26.44
CA ILE A 298 -31.01 18.16 25.76
C ILE A 298 -30.37 17.13 24.80
N THR A 299 -30.17 17.54 23.57
CA THR A 299 -29.45 16.79 22.56
C THR A 299 -28.19 17.57 22.19
N VAL A 300 -27.07 16.87 22.07
CA VAL A 300 -25.81 17.44 21.62
C VAL A 300 -25.46 16.79 20.30
N THR A 301 -25.15 17.60 19.30
CA THR A 301 -24.66 17.16 17.99
C THR A 301 -23.31 17.79 17.69
N CYS A 302 -22.53 17.14 16.90
CA CYS A 302 -21.31 17.68 16.32
C CYS A 302 -21.31 17.26 14.85
N ASP A 303 -21.69 18.17 13.98
CA ASP A 303 -21.90 17.92 12.58
C ASP A 303 -20.67 18.36 11.78
N GLY A 304 -20.17 17.47 10.92
CA GLY A 304 -19.05 17.74 10.02
C GLY A 304 -19.37 18.81 8.99
N ASP A 305 -20.60 18.86 8.50
CA ASP A 305 -21.07 19.86 7.53
C ASP A 305 -21.11 21.28 8.11
N SER A 306 -21.16 21.39 9.46
CA SER A 306 -21.18 22.67 10.18
C SER A 306 -19.87 23.01 10.89
N ASP A 307 -18.75 22.75 10.27
CA ASP A 307 -17.41 23.08 10.82
C ASP A 307 -17.05 22.35 12.13
N TYR A 308 -17.59 21.16 12.38
CA TYR A 308 -17.31 20.38 13.60
C TYR A 308 -17.59 21.12 14.92
N LYS A 309 -18.58 21.94 14.94
CA LYS A 309 -19.01 22.64 16.16
C LYS A 309 -19.95 21.77 16.98
N LEU A 310 -19.75 21.76 18.29
CA LEU A 310 -20.73 21.18 19.21
C LEU A 310 -21.96 22.05 19.27
N THR A 311 -23.12 21.50 18.97
CA THR A 311 -24.41 22.20 19.01
C THR A 311 -25.32 21.53 20.04
N PHE A 312 -25.89 22.32 20.91
CA PHE A 312 -26.82 21.91 21.95
C PHE A 312 -28.23 22.33 21.54
N SER A 313 -29.12 21.34 21.38
CA SER A 313 -30.50 21.57 21.00
C SER A 313 -31.46 21.13 22.12
N PHE A 314 -32.54 21.86 22.28
CA PHE A 314 -33.52 21.67 23.34
C PHE A 314 -34.88 21.33 22.74
N SER A 315 -35.53 20.27 23.23
CA SER A 315 -36.89 19.95 22.84
C SER A 315 -37.86 20.70 23.75
N GLY A 316 -38.64 21.63 23.24
CA GLY A 316 -39.48 22.58 23.90
C GLY A 316 -40.59 22.06 24.83
N VAL A 317 -40.24 21.31 25.88
CA VAL A 317 -41.17 20.86 26.92
C VAL A 317 -41.02 21.75 28.12
N THR A 318 -42.12 22.30 28.64
CA THR A 318 -42.19 23.22 29.74
C THR A 318 -41.46 22.71 31.00
N GLY A 319 -40.56 23.52 31.55
CA GLY A 319 -39.79 23.20 32.76
C GLY A 319 -38.45 22.50 32.52
N LYS A 320 -37.96 22.45 31.29
CA LYS A 320 -36.69 21.85 30.92
C LYS A 320 -35.62 22.87 30.60
N VAL A 321 -34.38 22.42 30.39
CA VAL A 321 -33.24 23.26 30.04
C VAL A 321 -33.53 24.01 28.74
N ASP A 322 -33.40 25.33 28.79
CA ASP A 322 -33.64 26.24 27.67
C ASP A 322 -32.42 27.06 27.26
N THR A 323 -31.34 27.02 28.05
CA THR A 323 -30.07 27.67 27.72
C THR A 323 -28.86 26.92 28.31
N VAL A 324 -27.75 27.01 27.61
CA VAL A 324 -26.43 26.48 28.02
C VAL A 324 -25.41 27.62 27.99
N GLY A 325 -24.52 27.63 28.96
CA GLY A 325 -23.33 28.47 28.99
C GLY A 325 -22.07 27.63 29.24
N TYR A 326 -20.94 28.25 29.03
CA TYR A 326 -19.64 27.62 29.26
C TYR A 326 -18.73 28.48 30.10
N ARG A 327 -17.99 27.87 31.03
CA ARG A 327 -16.98 28.53 31.86
C ARG A 327 -15.59 28.00 31.55
N ARG A 328 -14.70 28.88 31.13
CA ARG A 328 -13.30 28.55 30.83
C ARG A 328 -12.52 28.10 32.08
N THR A 329 -12.77 28.75 33.23
CA THR A 329 -12.06 28.44 34.48
C THR A 329 -12.32 27.01 34.92
N GLY A 330 -11.26 26.21 35.03
CA GLY A 330 -11.32 24.78 35.38
C GLY A 330 -11.71 23.84 34.25
N SER A 331 -11.96 24.34 33.03
CA SER A 331 -12.19 23.48 31.86
C SER A 331 -10.87 23.17 31.15
N THR A 332 -10.43 21.94 31.19
CA THR A 332 -9.21 21.48 30.50
C THR A 332 -9.48 21.03 29.06
N ALA A 333 -10.68 20.53 28.76
CA ALA A 333 -11.13 20.14 27.43
C ALA A 333 -11.67 21.33 26.61
N GLY A 334 -11.91 22.49 27.21
CA GLY A 334 -12.66 23.56 26.56
C GLY A 334 -12.12 23.99 25.20
N THR A 335 -10.83 24.28 25.10
CA THR A 335 -10.21 24.68 23.83
C THR A 335 -10.27 23.60 22.78
N LEU A 336 -10.09 22.34 23.16
CA LEU A 336 -10.19 21.18 22.24
C LEU A 336 -11.61 21.02 21.68
N LEU A 337 -12.61 21.39 22.45
CA LEU A 337 -14.03 21.27 22.10
C LEU A 337 -14.59 22.53 21.42
N GLY A 338 -13.76 23.52 21.10
CA GLY A 338 -14.18 24.75 20.45
C GLY A 338 -14.62 25.87 21.39
N PHE A 339 -14.40 25.74 22.71
CA PHE A 339 -14.74 26.73 23.74
C PHE A 339 -13.47 27.39 24.27
N ASP A 340 -13.05 28.45 23.64
CA ASP A 340 -11.86 29.22 24.04
C ASP A 340 -12.16 30.39 24.96
N THR A 341 -13.40 30.85 25.01
CA THR A 341 -13.88 31.97 25.83
C THR A 341 -15.14 31.58 26.62
N ASN A 342 -15.43 32.31 27.71
CA ASN A 342 -16.68 32.12 28.44
C ASN A 342 -17.87 32.42 27.51
N ILE A 343 -18.86 31.54 27.53
CA ILE A 343 -20.17 31.77 26.92
C ILE A 343 -21.15 32.02 28.06
N ALA A 344 -21.65 33.22 28.12
CA ALA A 344 -22.69 33.56 29.11
C ALA A 344 -23.99 32.82 28.76
N ILE A 345 -24.74 32.45 29.78
CA ILE A 345 -26.11 31.97 29.61
C ILE A 345 -26.93 33.10 28.99
N GLY A 346 -27.32 32.89 27.74
CA GLY A 346 -28.08 33.86 26.95
C GLY A 346 -29.57 33.82 27.23
N THR A 347 -30.30 34.62 26.47
CA THR A 347 -31.77 34.57 26.38
C THR A 347 -32.15 33.22 25.73
N ALA A 348 -33.24 32.63 26.20
CA ALA A 348 -33.73 31.34 25.70
C ALA A 348 -33.69 31.27 24.16
N GLY A 349 -33.06 30.20 23.66
CA GLY A 349 -32.98 29.83 22.25
C GLY A 349 -33.10 28.33 22.13
N GLU A 350 -33.69 27.83 21.06
CA GLU A 350 -33.85 26.38 20.84
C GLU A 350 -32.51 25.70 20.53
N GLU A 351 -31.49 26.47 20.19
CA GLU A 351 -30.19 25.94 19.77
C GLU A 351 -29.03 26.85 20.19
N VAL A 352 -27.96 26.29 20.72
CA VAL A 352 -26.72 26.97 21.10
C VAL A 352 -25.52 26.22 20.58
N ALA A 353 -24.74 26.85 19.69
CA ALA A 353 -23.52 26.25 19.12
C ALA A 353 -22.25 26.73 19.83
N ALA A 354 -21.23 25.91 19.88
CA ALA A 354 -19.88 26.33 20.28
C ALA A 354 -19.37 27.44 19.35
N PRO A 355 -18.60 28.44 19.86
CA PRO A 355 -18.13 29.53 19.03
C PRO A 355 -17.14 29.09 17.93
N ASN A 356 -16.34 28.09 18.23
CA ASN A 356 -15.33 27.54 17.32
C ASN A 356 -15.53 26.05 17.06
N ARG A 357 -14.85 25.54 16.05
CA ARG A 357 -14.80 24.11 15.75
C ARG A 357 -14.01 23.36 16.83
N ALA A 358 -14.37 22.14 17.11
CA ALA A 358 -13.56 21.23 17.91
C ALA A 358 -12.28 20.84 17.13
N ALA A 359 -11.22 20.53 17.86
CA ALA A 359 -9.89 20.26 17.30
C ALA A 359 -9.78 18.82 16.76
N PHE A 360 -10.67 18.45 15.85
CA PHE A 360 -10.57 17.16 15.17
C PHE A 360 -9.43 17.16 14.16
N SER A 361 -8.78 16.04 14.03
CA SER A 361 -7.78 15.80 12.99
C SER A 361 -7.93 14.38 12.44
N PHE A 362 -7.47 14.14 11.23
CA PHE A 362 -7.34 12.81 10.68
C PHE A 362 -6.08 12.16 11.24
N VAL A 363 -6.22 11.34 12.26
CA VAL A 363 -5.12 10.63 12.89
C VAL A 363 -5.34 9.13 12.70
N SER A 364 -4.29 8.43 12.29
CA SER A 364 -4.34 6.97 12.23
C SER A 364 -4.54 6.39 13.63
N LYS A 365 -5.37 5.34 13.75
CA LYS A 365 -5.51 4.57 14.99
C LYS A 365 -4.21 3.91 15.44
N VAL A 366 -3.30 3.69 14.50
CA VAL A 366 -2.05 2.97 14.71
C VAL A 366 -0.89 3.87 14.33
N GLU A 367 0.13 3.91 15.16
CA GLU A 367 1.34 4.68 14.87
C GLU A 367 2.09 4.04 13.68
N PRO A 368 2.41 4.81 12.62
CA PRO A 368 3.17 4.31 11.49
C PRO A 368 4.54 3.78 11.88
N LYS A 369 4.88 2.59 11.39
CA LYS A 369 6.21 2.01 11.56
C LYS A 369 6.80 1.73 10.18
N PHE A 370 7.76 2.54 9.81
CA PHE A 370 8.46 2.40 8.53
C PHE A 370 9.64 1.46 8.65
N GLU A 371 9.84 0.67 7.59
CA GLU A 371 10.97 -0.24 7.47
C GLU A 371 12.29 0.53 7.43
N GLN A 372 13.26 0.10 8.26
CA GLN A 372 14.55 0.75 8.41
C GLN A 372 15.65 0.15 7.51
N THR A 373 15.34 -0.88 6.71
CA THR A 373 16.30 -1.46 5.76
C THR A 373 16.76 -0.43 4.73
N ALA A 374 18.05 -0.51 4.39
CA ALA A 374 18.61 0.36 3.37
C ALA A 374 18.05 0.01 1.98
N PRO A 375 17.85 1.00 1.11
CA PRO A 375 17.44 0.73 -0.26
C PRO A 375 18.54 -0.01 -1.02
N VAL A 376 18.14 -0.87 -1.94
CA VAL A 376 19.06 -1.62 -2.79
C VAL A 376 19.61 -0.72 -3.89
N ILE A 377 20.93 -0.65 -4.01
CA ILE A 377 21.63 0.08 -5.08
C ILE A 377 21.91 -0.91 -6.22
N ALA A 378 21.66 -0.51 -7.46
CA ALA A 378 21.99 -1.29 -8.66
C ALA A 378 23.50 -1.28 -8.93
N ARG A 379 24.25 -1.91 -8.05
CA ARG A 379 25.70 -2.07 -8.10
C ARG A 379 26.09 -3.48 -7.66
N ASP A 380 26.90 -4.17 -8.47
CA ASP A 380 27.35 -5.55 -8.19
C ASP A 380 26.16 -6.54 -8.08
N GLN A 381 25.12 -6.31 -8.89
CA GLN A 381 23.96 -7.19 -9.06
C GLN A 381 24.26 -8.21 -10.18
N ARG A 382 23.43 -9.24 -10.30
CA ARG A 382 23.62 -10.29 -11.31
C ARG A 382 22.38 -10.47 -12.16
N LEU A 383 22.55 -10.46 -13.47
CA LEU A 383 21.51 -10.80 -14.44
C LEU A 383 21.95 -12.02 -15.24
N TYR A 384 21.20 -13.11 -15.11
CA TYR A 384 21.38 -14.32 -15.91
C TYR A 384 20.31 -14.36 -16.99
N LEU A 385 20.73 -14.63 -18.22
CA LEU A 385 19.84 -14.84 -19.35
C LEU A 385 20.34 -16.07 -20.13
N GLY A 386 19.44 -16.97 -20.49
CA GLY A 386 19.82 -18.16 -21.22
C GLY A 386 18.65 -19.01 -21.66
N LYS A 387 18.95 -20.00 -22.51
CA LYS A 387 17.98 -20.99 -22.94
C LYS A 387 17.54 -21.87 -21.77
N THR A 388 16.28 -22.26 -21.75
CA THR A 388 15.70 -23.09 -20.68
C THR A 388 16.42 -24.44 -20.50
N SER A 389 17.18 -24.87 -21.50
CA SER A 389 17.94 -26.14 -21.52
C SER A 389 19.41 -25.99 -21.91
N GLY A 390 19.99 -24.81 -21.88
CA GLY A 390 21.30 -24.52 -22.45
C GLY A 390 22.20 -23.63 -21.62
N GLU A 391 23.19 -23.04 -22.28
CA GLU A 391 24.18 -22.17 -21.66
C GLU A 391 23.57 -20.85 -21.17
N ASN A 392 23.94 -20.46 -19.97
CA ASN A 392 23.51 -19.23 -19.32
C ASN A 392 24.63 -18.20 -19.35
N ALA A 393 24.29 -16.94 -19.60
CA ALA A 393 25.22 -15.83 -19.51
C ALA A 393 24.88 -14.91 -18.36
N CYS A 394 25.90 -14.48 -17.62
CA CYS A 394 25.79 -13.32 -16.75
C CYS A 394 26.10 -12.07 -17.59
N LEU A 395 25.14 -11.13 -17.64
CA LEU A 395 25.21 -9.97 -18.50
C LEU A 395 25.71 -8.72 -17.76
N ASN A 396 26.53 -7.90 -18.44
CA ASN A 396 26.94 -6.58 -17.99
C ASN A 396 25.92 -5.55 -18.49
N ALA A 397 24.90 -5.27 -17.69
CA ALA A 397 23.81 -4.39 -18.06
C ALA A 397 23.92 -3.03 -17.35
N PRO A 398 24.07 -1.90 -18.08
CA PRO A 398 24.01 -0.56 -17.51
C PRO A 398 22.60 -0.16 -17.07
N SER A 399 21.57 -0.71 -17.69
CA SER A 399 20.18 -0.47 -17.28
C SER A 399 19.30 -1.69 -17.49
N LEU A 400 18.31 -1.80 -16.61
CA LEU A 400 17.34 -2.88 -16.60
C LEU A 400 16.01 -2.37 -16.07
N SER A 401 14.91 -2.73 -16.71
CA SER A 401 13.57 -2.46 -16.20
C SER A 401 12.68 -3.68 -16.35
N PHE A 402 11.78 -3.87 -15.36
CA PHE A 402 10.69 -4.84 -15.42
C PHE A 402 9.37 -4.11 -15.46
N SER A 403 8.44 -4.58 -16.23
CA SER A 403 7.07 -4.08 -16.31
C SER A 403 6.08 -5.23 -16.19
N ILE A 404 5.12 -5.08 -15.29
CA ILE A 404 3.98 -5.99 -15.17
C ILE A 404 2.73 -5.15 -15.30
N ASN A 405 1.89 -5.45 -16.30
CA ASN A 405 0.62 -4.78 -16.53
C ASN A 405 -0.52 -5.76 -16.31
N THR A 406 -1.49 -5.34 -15.53
CA THR A 406 -2.71 -6.07 -15.19
C THR A 406 -3.94 -5.22 -15.49
N PRO A 407 -4.23 -4.97 -16.78
CA PRO A 407 -5.37 -4.14 -17.16
C PRO A 407 -6.65 -4.71 -16.58
N LYS A 408 -7.52 -3.84 -16.10
CA LYS A 408 -8.79 -4.19 -15.50
C LYS A 408 -9.96 -3.57 -16.25
N THR A 409 -11.15 -4.12 -16.06
CA THR A 409 -12.41 -3.55 -16.48
C THR A 409 -13.25 -3.26 -15.24
N LEU A 410 -13.72 -2.02 -15.12
CA LEU A 410 -14.72 -1.63 -14.12
C LEU A 410 -16.09 -2.12 -14.56
N LEU A 411 -16.77 -2.86 -13.70
CA LEU A 411 -18.16 -3.24 -13.89
C LEU A 411 -19.05 -2.17 -13.25
N THR A 412 -19.91 -1.57 -14.04
CA THR A 412 -20.80 -0.49 -13.59
C THR A 412 -22.13 -1.01 -13.06
N SER A 413 -22.74 -0.31 -12.11
CA SER A 413 -24.06 -0.62 -11.55
C SER A 413 -24.82 0.66 -11.23
N VAL A 414 -26.11 0.67 -11.53
CA VAL A 414 -27.00 1.79 -11.19
C VAL A 414 -27.34 1.87 -9.70
N CYS A 415 -27.00 0.83 -8.94
CA CYS A 415 -27.27 0.76 -7.51
C CYS A 415 -26.10 1.26 -6.65
N GLU A 416 -24.93 1.47 -7.25
CA GLU A 416 -23.71 1.88 -6.54
C GLU A 416 -23.52 3.41 -6.57
N PRO A 417 -23.23 4.05 -5.42
CA PRO A 417 -23.03 5.50 -5.37
C PRO A 417 -21.89 6.01 -6.25
N SER A 418 -20.83 5.23 -6.40
CA SER A 418 -19.69 5.54 -7.29
C SER A 418 -19.95 5.23 -8.76
N GLY A 419 -21.08 4.57 -9.08
CA GLY A 419 -21.36 4.02 -10.39
C GLY A 419 -20.64 2.69 -10.69
N ASN A 420 -19.68 2.26 -9.84
CA ASN A 420 -18.86 1.07 -10.03
C ASN A 420 -19.20 0.00 -9.00
N PHE A 421 -19.46 -1.22 -9.47
CA PHE A 421 -19.81 -2.36 -8.65
C PHE A 421 -18.60 -3.22 -8.27
N ALA A 422 -17.75 -3.54 -9.26
CA ALA A 422 -16.63 -4.44 -9.08
C ALA A 422 -15.56 -4.23 -10.16
N THR A 423 -14.41 -4.87 -9.98
CA THR A 423 -13.32 -4.87 -10.97
C THR A 423 -12.99 -6.29 -11.43
N VAL A 424 -12.77 -6.45 -12.73
CA VAL A 424 -12.28 -7.72 -13.32
C VAL A 424 -10.90 -7.47 -13.92
N ILE A 425 -9.93 -8.31 -13.54
CA ILE A 425 -8.60 -8.33 -14.16
C ILE A 425 -8.72 -9.13 -15.46
N ASN A 426 -8.26 -8.55 -16.57
CA ASN A 426 -8.35 -9.18 -17.88
C ASN A 426 -7.12 -10.06 -18.15
N GLU A 427 -6.11 -9.50 -18.76
CA GLU A 427 -4.88 -10.19 -19.14
C GLU A 427 -3.70 -9.60 -18.34
N ARG A 428 -2.74 -10.43 -17.96
CA ARG A 428 -1.48 -9.98 -17.38
C ARG A 428 -0.40 -10.08 -18.43
N THR A 429 0.34 -9.00 -18.62
CA THR A 429 1.56 -8.99 -19.43
C THR A 429 2.75 -8.66 -18.54
N ALA A 430 3.87 -9.33 -18.76
CA ALA A 430 5.11 -9.08 -18.04
C ALA A 430 6.27 -9.04 -19.04
N SER A 431 7.09 -8.00 -18.95
CA SER A 431 8.27 -7.85 -19.80
C SER A 431 9.46 -7.33 -19.00
N MET A 432 10.64 -7.58 -19.53
CA MET A 432 11.90 -7.03 -19.07
C MET A 432 12.56 -6.32 -20.25
N THR A 433 12.95 -5.08 -20.08
CA THR A 433 13.84 -4.38 -21.03
C THR A 433 15.23 -4.32 -20.42
N VAL A 434 16.22 -4.76 -21.16
CA VAL A 434 17.61 -4.75 -20.73
C VAL A 434 18.49 -4.13 -21.79
N THR A 435 19.36 -3.21 -21.37
CA THR A 435 20.46 -2.71 -22.18
C THR A 435 21.75 -3.37 -21.69
N THR A 436 22.50 -3.99 -22.56
CA THR A 436 23.80 -4.63 -22.26
C THR A 436 24.85 -4.14 -23.23
N PHE A 437 26.12 -4.07 -22.83
CA PHE A 437 27.20 -3.76 -23.76
C PHE A 437 27.39 -4.91 -24.75
N LEU A 438 27.58 -4.56 -26.03
CA LEU A 438 27.75 -5.55 -27.09
C LEU A 438 29.13 -6.22 -26.98
N GLU A 439 29.14 -7.52 -26.75
CA GLU A 439 30.32 -8.35 -26.67
C GLU A 439 30.47 -9.26 -27.90
N GLU A 440 31.66 -9.78 -28.17
CA GLU A 440 31.97 -10.58 -29.36
C GLU A 440 31.07 -11.83 -29.54
N ASN A 441 30.55 -12.36 -28.44
CA ASN A 441 29.73 -13.60 -28.45
C ASN A 441 28.20 -13.33 -28.46
N ASP A 442 27.76 -12.08 -28.56
CA ASP A 442 26.33 -11.74 -28.43
C ASP A 442 25.48 -12.05 -29.68
N LYS A 443 26.11 -12.57 -30.74
CA LYS A 443 25.40 -13.17 -31.88
C LYS A 443 24.35 -14.20 -31.43
N ARG A 444 24.59 -14.90 -30.34
CA ARG A 444 23.65 -15.88 -29.76
C ARG A 444 22.27 -15.29 -29.44
N PHE A 445 22.20 -14.02 -28.97
CA PHE A 445 20.91 -13.37 -28.69
C PHE A 445 20.15 -13.06 -29.98
N PHE A 446 20.86 -12.70 -31.04
CA PHE A 446 20.27 -12.50 -32.34
C PHE A 446 19.75 -13.82 -32.93
N ASP A 447 20.51 -14.91 -32.81
CA ASP A 447 20.09 -16.24 -33.24
C ASP A 447 18.86 -16.70 -32.42
N THR A 448 18.86 -16.51 -31.10
CA THR A 448 17.73 -16.80 -30.20
C THR A 448 16.46 -16.02 -30.58
N PHE A 449 16.62 -14.74 -30.93
CA PHE A 449 15.50 -13.91 -31.41
C PHE A 449 14.95 -14.43 -32.75
N ASN A 450 15.82 -14.68 -33.75
CA ASN A 450 15.40 -15.16 -35.07
C ASN A 450 14.72 -16.53 -35.02
N GLU A 451 15.16 -17.40 -34.13
CA GLU A 451 14.62 -18.74 -33.95
C GLU A 451 13.39 -18.76 -33.02
N ASN A 452 13.04 -17.61 -32.43
CA ASN A 452 11.97 -17.48 -31.44
C ASN A 452 12.08 -18.52 -30.31
N GLU A 453 13.31 -18.73 -29.83
CA GLU A 453 13.56 -19.72 -28.80
C GLU A 453 13.08 -19.28 -27.42
N LYS A 454 12.66 -20.24 -26.62
CA LYS A 454 12.31 -20.02 -25.22
C LYS A 454 13.56 -19.81 -24.39
N ILE A 455 13.52 -18.76 -23.59
CA ILE A 455 14.58 -18.40 -22.65
C ILE A 455 14.01 -18.27 -21.24
N SER A 456 14.90 -18.27 -20.27
CA SER A 456 14.63 -17.85 -18.90
C SER A 456 15.62 -16.78 -18.47
N PHE A 457 15.22 -15.96 -17.52
CA PHE A 457 16.10 -14.95 -16.92
C PHE A 457 15.97 -14.94 -15.41
N LEU A 458 17.04 -14.54 -14.73
CA LEU A 458 17.06 -14.33 -13.29
C LEU A 458 17.88 -13.05 -12.99
N PHE A 459 17.22 -12.04 -12.51
CA PHE A 459 17.87 -10.87 -11.93
C PHE A 459 17.96 -11.04 -10.42
N VAL A 460 19.18 -10.97 -9.89
CA VAL A 460 19.46 -11.05 -8.46
C VAL A 460 19.99 -9.71 -8.01
N GLY A 461 19.27 -9.09 -7.09
CA GLY A 461 19.62 -7.82 -6.48
C GLY A 461 19.61 -7.91 -4.96
N GLY A 462 20.40 -7.07 -4.31
CA GLY A 462 20.43 -7.05 -2.85
C GLY A 462 21.61 -6.26 -2.30
N ALA A 463 21.55 -6.00 -0.99
CA ALA A 463 22.68 -5.46 -0.28
C ALA A 463 23.75 -6.55 -0.07
N LYS A 464 25.01 -6.17 -0.09
CA LYS A 464 26.14 -7.07 0.13
C LYS A 464 26.98 -6.65 1.33
N SER A 465 27.55 -7.65 2.00
CA SER A 465 28.57 -7.48 3.03
C SER A 465 29.73 -8.41 2.69
N GLU A 466 30.95 -7.89 2.68
CA GLU A 466 32.16 -8.65 2.36
C GLU A 466 32.10 -9.37 0.99
N GLY A 467 31.35 -8.82 0.04
CA GLY A 467 31.15 -9.40 -1.31
C GLY A 467 29.99 -10.37 -1.43
N GLU A 468 29.39 -10.81 -0.31
CA GLU A 468 28.28 -11.76 -0.28
C GLU A 468 26.92 -11.07 -0.05
N PHE A 469 25.87 -11.63 -0.64
CA PHE A 469 24.51 -11.15 -0.45
C PHE A 469 24.03 -11.33 1.00
N ARG A 470 23.35 -10.32 1.53
CA ARG A 470 22.82 -10.33 2.90
C ARG A 470 21.44 -10.98 2.95
N ASP A 471 21.25 -11.82 3.97
CA ASP A 471 19.94 -12.41 4.27
C ASP A 471 18.94 -11.31 4.61
N GLY A 472 17.71 -11.44 4.11
CA GLY A 472 16.62 -10.48 4.33
C GLY A 472 16.73 -9.17 3.53
N GLU A 473 17.85 -8.94 2.84
CA GLU A 473 18.08 -7.75 2.01
C GLU A 473 18.36 -8.11 0.55
N THR A 474 18.09 -9.36 0.16
CA THR A 474 18.32 -9.90 -1.19
C THR A 474 17.00 -10.30 -1.83
N PHE A 475 16.89 -10.09 -3.13
CA PHE A 475 15.74 -10.50 -3.91
C PHE A 475 16.15 -11.09 -5.26
N GLY A 476 15.25 -11.89 -5.83
CA GLY A 476 15.36 -12.41 -7.19
C GLY A 476 14.09 -12.16 -7.98
N ILE A 477 14.23 -11.70 -9.22
CA ILE A 477 13.13 -11.65 -10.19
C ILE A 477 13.42 -12.69 -11.27
N TYR A 478 12.57 -13.71 -11.34
CA TYR A 478 12.74 -14.84 -12.24
C TYR A 478 11.63 -14.90 -13.27
N GLY A 479 12.02 -14.94 -14.54
CA GLY A 479 11.14 -15.27 -15.67
C GLY A 479 11.41 -16.69 -16.15
N SER A 480 10.45 -17.59 -15.98
CA SER A 480 10.62 -19.02 -16.26
C SER A 480 10.44 -19.38 -17.73
N GLU A 481 9.55 -18.69 -18.43
CA GLU A 481 9.29 -18.85 -19.86
C GLU A 481 9.13 -17.49 -20.51
N ALA A 482 10.09 -17.12 -21.33
CA ALA A 482 10.12 -15.84 -22.02
C ALA A 482 10.71 -16.00 -23.43
N SER A 483 10.56 -15.00 -24.27
CA SER A 483 11.30 -14.86 -25.53
C SER A 483 11.72 -13.42 -25.76
N ILE A 484 12.75 -13.22 -26.57
CA ILE A 484 13.16 -11.88 -27.01
C ILE A 484 12.16 -11.42 -28.07
N THR A 485 11.44 -10.34 -27.79
CA THR A 485 10.40 -9.80 -28.69
C THR A 485 10.87 -8.60 -29.48
N SER A 486 11.88 -7.90 -28.99
CA SER A 486 12.49 -6.77 -29.66
C SER A 486 14.00 -6.77 -29.43
N PHE A 487 14.73 -6.34 -30.45
CA PHE A 487 16.17 -6.34 -30.47
C PHE A 487 16.67 -5.12 -31.27
N SER A 488 17.48 -4.28 -30.65
CA SER A 488 18.10 -3.14 -31.32
C SER A 488 19.54 -2.91 -30.89
N ILE A 489 20.36 -2.35 -31.78
CA ILE A 489 21.71 -1.93 -31.46
C ILE A 489 21.71 -0.41 -31.30
N SER A 490 22.19 0.06 -30.18
CA SER A 490 22.32 1.46 -29.83
C SER A 490 23.77 1.78 -29.42
N SER A 491 24.02 2.95 -28.87
CA SER A 491 25.31 3.29 -28.25
C SER A 491 25.07 3.92 -26.88
N VAL A 492 25.88 3.51 -25.90
CA VAL A 492 25.92 4.08 -24.56
C VAL A 492 27.37 4.46 -24.27
N ASP A 493 27.64 5.72 -23.95
CA ASP A 493 28.99 6.25 -23.69
C ASP A 493 30.04 5.89 -24.75
N ASP A 494 29.67 6.06 -26.03
CA ASP A 494 30.49 5.74 -27.23
C ASP A 494 30.82 4.23 -27.41
N VAL A 495 30.16 3.35 -26.64
CA VAL A 495 30.26 1.90 -26.80
C VAL A 495 28.96 1.35 -27.38
N TYR A 496 29.06 0.39 -28.30
CA TYR A 496 27.87 -0.29 -28.79
C TYR A 496 27.16 -1.05 -27.67
N ALA A 497 25.87 -0.84 -27.62
CA ALA A 497 24.99 -1.51 -26.67
C ALA A 497 23.86 -2.23 -27.42
N LEU A 498 23.42 -3.30 -26.81
CA LEU A 498 22.32 -4.12 -27.26
C LEU A 498 21.13 -3.88 -26.34
N GLU A 499 20.02 -3.40 -26.89
CA GLU A 499 18.76 -3.26 -26.20
C GLU A 499 17.83 -4.40 -26.59
N MET A 500 17.33 -5.12 -25.62
CA MET A 500 16.44 -6.26 -25.80
C MET A 500 15.19 -6.09 -24.95
N GLU A 501 14.05 -6.39 -25.54
CA GLU A 501 12.81 -6.61 -24.80
C GLU A 501 12.53 -8.11 -24.72
N VAL A 502 12.32 -8.58 -23.50
CA VAL A 502 12.06 -9.98 -23.17
C VAL A 502 10.66 -10.08 -22.60
N THR A 503 9.74 -10.72 -23.30
CA THR A 503 8.35 -10.88 -22.88
C THR A 503 8.14 -12.27 -22.27
N CYS A 504 7.47 -12.31 -21.11
CA CYS A 504 7.10 -13.54 -20.43
C CYS A 504 5.78 -14.10 -20.95
N TYR A 505 5.70 -15.41 -21.12
CA TYR A 505 4.51 -16.10 -21.60
C TYR A 505 4.00 -17.10 -20.56
N SER A 506 2.70 -17.42 -20.61
CA SER A 506 2.14 -18.46 -19.77
C SER A 506 2.69 -19.83 -20.19
N PRO A 507 3.21 -20.64 -19.26
CA PRO A 507 3.64 -22.00 -19.56
C PRO A 507 2.48 -22.96 -19.90
N GLY A 508 1.23 -22.53 -19.74
CA GLY A 508 0.03 -23.33 -20.01
C GLY A 508 -0.33 -24.32 -18.89
N ASP A 509 0.48 -24.41 -17.85
CA ASP A 509 0.26 -25.27 -16.68
C ASP A 509 -0.37 -24.54 -15.47
N GLY A 510 -0.69 -23.25 -15.65
CA GLY A 510 -1.25 -22.39 -14.60
C GLY A 510 -0.23 -21.88 -13.56
N SER A 511 1.06 -22.27 -13.68
CA SER A 511 2.11 -21.88 -12.72
C SER A 511 2.58 -20.44 -12.89
N GLY A 512 2.23 -19.79 -14.02
CA GLY A 512 2.72 -18.47 -14.37
C GLY A 512 4.18 -18.46 -14.80
N SER A 513 4.67 -17.29 -15.20
CA SER A 513 6.00 -17.14 -15.80
C SER A 513 6.93 -16.13 -15.14
N ILE A 514 6.43 -15.26 -14.28
CA ILE A 514 7.25 -14.26 -13.60
C ILE A 514 7.04 -14.32 -12.08
N PHE A 515 8.13 -14.28 -11.34
CA PHE A 515 8.16 -14.45 -9.89
C PHE A 515 9.09 -13.43 -9.27
N CYS A 516 8.76 -12.97 -8.06
CA CYS A 516 9.63 -12.09 -7.27
C CYS A 516 9.82 -12.72 -5.88
N THR A 517 11.06 -13.03 -5.52
CA THR A 517 11.38 -13.71 -4.26
C THR A 517 12.30 -12.83 -3.42
N PHE A 518 12.03 -12.72 -2.12
CA PHE A 518 12.89 -12.11 -1.11
C PHE A 518 13.52 -13.21 -0.24
N VAL A 519 14.82 -13.11 0.00
CA VAL A 519 15.61 -14.16 0.69
C VAL A 519 16.35 -13.60 1.87
#